data_8f87bf1ac5c7cb8908a68a224165ee8c
#
_entry.id   8f87bf1ac5c7cb8908a68a224165ee8c
#
_cell.length_a   1.000
_cell.length_b   1.000
_cell.length_c   1.000
_cell.angle_alpha   90.00
_cell.angle_beta   90.00
_cell.angle_gamma   90.00
#
_symmetry.space_group_name_H-M   'P 1'
#
loop_
_entity.id
_entity.type
_entity.pdbx_description
1 polymer ?
#
loop_
_entity_poly.entity_id
_entity_poly.type
_entity_poly.pdbx_seq_one_letter_code
_entity_poly.pdbx_strand_id
1 'polypeptide(L)'
;VVPGYPANKPEQPVIRVSYNDAMEYCKILSQKTGLNITLPTEAQWEWACRGGSDEDFWFGNLNADFGKKDNLADVTTNKFAVSGVDPQPMSPESPWYKYYTFLPKAANVDDGSLVQVGGKKYEANPFGLYCMHGNVAEWTRSDYVPYPYKENPKKVSEYKVVRGGSYIERPKYSTAYSRKGFY
;
A
#
# COMPACT_ATOMS: atom_id res chain seq x y z
N VAL A 1 13.31 10.46 -9.93
CA VAL A 1 12.01 11.02 -10.37
C VAL A 1 11.87 10.74 -11.86
N VAL A 2 10.78 10.12 -12.25
CA VAL A 2 10.49 9.83 -13.65
C VAL A 2 9.90 11.10 -14.28
N PRO A 3 10.43 11.56 -15.44
CA PRO A 3 9.88 12.75 -16.11
C PRO A 3 8.37 12.61 -16.37
N GLY A 4 7.60 13.64 -16.05
CA GLY A 4 6.14 13.64 -16.21
C GLY A 4 5.34 13.04 -15.02
N TYR A 5 6.01 12.41 -14.04
CA TYR A 5 5.36 11.80 -12.87
C TYR A 5 6.03 12.25 -11.57
N PRO A 6 5.76 13.48 -11.14
CA PRO A 6 6.35 13.99 -9.90
C PRO A 6 5.83 13.21 -8.68
N ALA A 7 6.74 12.98 -7.71
CA ALA A 7 6.44 12.25 -6.47
C ALA A 7 6.56 13.16 -5.23
N ASN A 8 6.44 14.48 -5.40
CA ASN A 8 6.68 15.47 -4.36
C ASN A 8 5.71 16.65 -4.39
N LYS A 9 4.50 16.45 -4.94
CA LYS A 9 3.47 17.48 -4.86
C LYS A 9 2.89 17.55 -3.43
N PRO A 10 2.40 18.71 -3.00
CA PRO A 10 1.90 18.90 -1.63
C PRO A 10 0.85 17.89 -1.18
N GLU A 11 -0.01 17.44 -2.11
CA GLU A 11 -1.10 16.50 -1.81
C GLU A 11 -0.72 15.04 -2.00
N GLN A 12 0.52 14.76 -2.43
CA GLN A 12 1.01 13.39 -2.54
C GLN A 12 1.55 12.89 -1.20
N PRO A 13 1.51 11.57 -0.95
CA PRO A 13 2.07 11.01 0.26
C PRO A 13 3.58 11.22 0.30
N VAL A 14 4.10 11.45 1.49
CA VAL A 14 5.55 11.49 1.72
C VAL A 14 6.10 10.08 1.61
N ILE A 15 7.16 9.91 0.81
CA ILE A 15 7.83 8.63 0.58
C ILE A 15 9.27 8.65 1.07
N ARG A 16 9.89 7.47 1.19
CA ARG A 16 11.28 7.29 1.64
C ARG A 16 11.54 7.81 3.05
N VAL A 17 10.57 7.64 3.92
CA VAL A 17 10.69 7.94 5.35
C VAL A 17 10.96 6.66 6.13
N SER A 18 11.83 6.72 7.11
CA SER A 18 12.05 5.62 8.04
C SER A 18 10.90 5.54 9.07
N TYR A 19 10.83 4.40 9.77
CA TYR A 19 9.93 4.26 10.90
C TYR A 19 10.15 5.35 11.97
N ASN A 20 11.41 5.67 12.25
CA ASN A 20 11.75 6.70 13.24
C ASN A 20 11.31 8.09 12.80
N ASP A 21 11.47 8.43 11.52
CA ASP A 21 10.96 9.71 10.97
C ASP A 21 9.45 9.82 11.12
N ALA A 22 8.72 8.74 10.79
CA ALA A 22 7.27 8.70 10.93
C ALA A 22 6.80 8.86 12.38
N MET A 23 7.49 8.23 13.33
CA MET A 23 7.20 8.36 14.76
C MET A 23 7.52 9.75 15.29
N GLU A 24 8.63 10.36 14.87
CA GLU A 24 8.98 11.73 15.27
C GLU A 24 7.98 12.73 14.69
N TYR A 25 7.53 12.53 13.46
CA TYR A 25 6.45 13.35 12.89
C TYR A 25 5.17 13.26 13.71
N CYS A 26 4.74 12.06 14.12
CA CYS A 26 3.59 11.87 15.01
C CYS A 26 3.77 12.64 16.33
N LYS A 27 4.94 12.60 16.90
CA LYS A 27 5.28 13.32 18.14
C LYS A 27 5.17 14.84 17.96
N ILE A 28 5.73 15.38 16.87
CA ILE A 28 5.63 16.81 16.53
C ILE A 28 4.17 17.23 16.36
N LEU A 29 3.37 16.42 15.65
CA LEU A 29 1.94 16.69 15.50
C LEU A 29 1.20 16.65 16.83
N SER A 30 1.51 15.70 17.69
CA SER A 30 0.93 15.62 19.04
C SER A 30 1.20 16.89 19.85
N GLN A 31 2.43 17.38 19.81
CA GLN A 31 2.81 18.62 20.49
C GLN A 31 2.08 19.85 19.92
N LYS A 32 1.93 19.91 18.59
CA LYS A 32 1.28 21.05 17.92
C LYS A 32 -0.24 21.09 18.12
N THR A 33 -0.85 19.93 18.22
CA THR A 33 -2.32 19.81 18.24
C THR A 33 -2.89 19.58 19.65
N GLY A 34 -2.07 19.15 20.60
CA GLY A 34 -2.51 18.69 21.92
C GLY A 34 -3.19 17.32 21.92
N LEU A 35 -3.24 16.64 20.75
CA LEU A 35 -3.81 15.31 20.60
C LEU A 35 -2.72 14.25 20.74
N ASN A 36 -3.10 13.04 21.16
CA ASN A 36 -2.18 11.90 21.17
C ASN A 36 -2.20 11.22 19.78
N ILE A 37 -1.27 11.62 18.91
CA ILE A 37 -1.13 11.13 17.54
C ILE A 37 0.02 10.13 17.47
N THR A 38 -0.24 8.96 16.90
CA THR A 38 0.75 7.91 16.69
C THR A 38 0.41 7.07 15.47
N LEU A 39 1.34 6.24 15.01
CA LEU A 39 1.05 5.23 14.00
C LEU A 39 0.04 4.20 14.53
N PRO A 40 -0.81 3.62 13.69
CA PRO A 40 -1.72 2.57 14.09
C PRO A 40 -0.96 1.29 14.48
N THR A 41 -1.55 0.44 15.29
CA THR A 41 -1.14 -0.95 15.35
C THR A 41 -1.51 -1.66 14.04
N GLU A 42 -0.89 -2.80 13.76
CA GLU A 42 -1.25 -3.60 12.58
C GLU A 42 -2.73 -3.99 12.59
N ALA A 43 -3.27 -4.38 13.73
CA ALA A 43 -4.69 -4.73 13.85
C ALA A 43 -5.62 -3.53 13.61
N GLN A 44 -5.26 -2.35 14.11
CA GLN A 44 -6.01 -1.11 13.84
C GLN A 44 -5.97 -0.75 12.36
N TRP A 45 -4.81 -0.88 11.73
CA TRP A 45 -4.64 -0.62 10.30
C TRP A 45 -5.51 -1.59 9.47
N GLU A 46 -5.45 -2.89 9.74
CA GLU A 46 -6.23 -3.90 9.02
C GLU A 46 -7.74 -3.68 9.18
N TRP A 47 -8.20 -3.42 10.41
CA TRP A 47 -9.60 -3.09 10.66
C TRP A 47 -10.06 -1.86 9.85
N ALA A 48 -9.25 -0.81 9.84
CA ALA A 48 -9.51 0.41 9.09
C ALA A 48 -9.52 0.16 7.58
N CYS A 49 -8.56 -0.63 7.08
CA CYS A 49 -8.44 -1.02 5.68
C CYS A 49 -9.66 -1.80 5.20
N ARG A 50 -10.12 -2.77 5.98
CA ARG A 50 -11.26 -3.61 5.62
C ARG A 50 -12.57 -2.84 5.50
N GLY A 51 -12.75 -1.79 6.27
CA GLY A 51 -14.00 -1.01 6.23
C GLY A 51 -15.26 -1.86 6.50
N GLY A 52 -15.13 -2.96 7.26
CA GLY A 52 -16.21 -3.91 7.54
C GLY A 52 -16.32 -5.08 6.55
N SER A 53 -15.43 -5.18 5.55
CA SER A 53 -15.39 -6.30 4.60
C SER A 53 -14.55 -7.46 5.11
N ASP A 54 -15.00 -8.69 4.85
CA ASP A 54 -14.22 -9.92 5.11
C ASP A 54 -13.45 -10.40 3.87
N GLU A 55 -13.58 -9.69 2.74
CA GLU A 55 -12.92 -10.01 1.48
C GLU A 55 -11.43 -9.62 1.47
N ASP A 56 -10.73 -9.94 0.37
CA ASP A 56 -9.32 -9.58 0.16
C ASP A 56 -9.08 -8.07 0.19
N PHE A 57 -10.06 -7.32 -0.32
CA PHE A 57 -10.09 -5.86 -0.38
C PHE A 57 -11.40 -5.34 0.18
N TRP A 58 -11.46 -4.09 0.61
CA TRP A 58 -12.71 -3.50 1.09
C TRP A 58 -13.82 -3.49 0.04
N PHE A 59 -13.47 -3.59 -1.25
CA PHE A 59 -14.38 -3.57 -2.40
C PHE A 59 -14.57 -4.95 -3.06
N GLY A 60 -14.06 -6.03 -2.48
CA GLY A 60 -14.21 -7.40 -2.99
C GLY A 60 -12.93 -8.20 -3.03
N ASN A 61 -12.81 -9.11 -4.00
CA ASN A 61 -11.68 -10.01 -4.15
C ASN A 61 -10.83 -9.69 -5.39
N LEU A 62 -9.87 -10.55 -5.73
CA LEU A 62 -8.96 -10.37 -6.87
C LEU A 62 -9.63 -10.25 -8.25
N ASN A 63 -10.92 -10.57 -8.36
CA ASN A 63 -11.70 -10.40 -9.60
C ASN A 63 -12.46 -9.07 -9.68
N ALA A 64 -12.37 -8.24 -8.64
CA ALA A 64 -13.03 -6.93 -8.59
C ALA A 64 -12.46 -5.96 -9.64
N ASP A 65 -13.18 -4.87 -9.88
CA ASP A 65 -12.71 -3.76 -10.70
C ASP A 65 -11.87 -2.80 -9.86
N PHE A 66 -10.58 -2.75 -10.14
CA PHE A 66 -9.63 -1.90 -9.43
C PHE A 66 -9.56 -0.47 -9.95
N GLY A 67 -10.17 -0.17 -11.11
CA GLY A 67 -9.94 1.06 -11.87
C GLY A 67 -10.22 2.38 -11.14
N LYS A 68 -11.10 2.37 -10.12
CA LYS A 68 -11.41 3.56 -9.29
C LYS A 68 -11.21 3.31 -7.80
N LYS A 69 -10.59 2.21 -7.45
CA LYS A 69 -10.52 1.76 -6.07
C LYS A 69 -9.20 2.08 -5.41
N ASP A 70 -8.10 1.82 -6.14
CA ASP A 70 -6.78 2.05 -5.57
C ASP A 70 -5.69 2.15 -6.64
N ASN A 71 -4.52 2.69 -6.26
CA ASN A 71 -3.36 2.86 -7.12
C ASN A 71 -2.42 1.67 -6.95
N LEU A 72 -2.47 0.76 -7.91
CA LEU A 72 -1.68 -0.48 -7.94
C LEU A 72 -0.88 -0.59 -9.24
N ALA A 73 -0.05 -1.63 -9.36
CA ALA A 73 0.70 -1.89 -10.57
C ALA A 73 -0.22 -2.05 -11.78
N ASP A 74 -0.09 -1.15 -12.74
CA ASP A 74 -0.90 -1.00 -13.93
C ASP A 74 -0.05 -0.70 -15.18
N VAL A 75 -0.66 -0.25 -16.26
CA VAL A 75 0.06 0.10 -17.51
C VAL A 75 1.05 1.25 -17.30
N THR A 76 0.82 2.15 -16.35
CA THR A 76 1.78 3.20 -16.00
C THR A 76 3.06 2.60 -15.42
N THR A 77 2.92 1.63 -14.53
CA THR A 77 4.07 0.92 -13.94
C THR A 77 4.89 0.23 -15.02
N ASN A 78 4.25 -0.35 -16.04
CA ASN A 78 4.94 -0.98 -17.16
C ASN A 78 5.82 0.01 -17.96
N LYS A 79 5.47 1.29 -17.99
CA LYS A 79 6.28 2.33 -18.65
C LYS A 79 7.60 2.61 -17.94
N PHE A 80 7.67 2.29 -16.64
CA PHE A 80 8.83 2.57 -15.79
C PHE A 80 9.55 1.32 -15.31
N ALA A 81 8.98 0.15 -15.53
CA ALA A 81 9.60 -1.08 -15.12
C ALA A 81 10.92 -1.28 -15.88
N VAL A 82 11.99 -1.46 -15.14
CA VAL A 82 13.32 -1.79 -15.63
C VAL A 82 13.70 -3.17 -15.16
N SER A 83 14.67 -3.80 -15.82
CA SER A 83 15.16 -5.10 -15.40
C SER A 83 15.58 -5.08 -13.93
N GLY A 84 15.11 -6.04 -13.16
CA GLY A 84 15.39 -6.14 -11.72
C GLY A 84 14.41 -5.41 -10.80
N VAL A 85 13.43 -4.67 -11.36
CA VAL A 85 12.35 -4.03 -10.57
C VAL A 85 11.09 -4.88 -10.66
N ASP A 86 10.42 -5.11 -9.54
CA ASP A 86 9.12 -5.78 -9.49
C ASP A 86 7.98 -4.72 -9.40
N PRO A 87 6.92 -4.81 -10.20
CA PRO A 87 6.69 -5.80 -11.25
C PRO A 87 7.49 -5.49 -12.52
N GLN A 88 8.08 -6.51 -13.10
CA GLN A 88 8.68 -6.39 -14.42
C GLN A 88 7.61 -6.33 -15.51
N PRO A 89 7.81 -5.56 -16.58
CA PRO A 89 6.95 -5.66 -17.73
C PRO A 89 7.03 -7.07 -18.27
N MET A 90 5.87 -7.67 -18.47
CA MET A 90 5.79 -9.01 -19.01
C MET A 90 5.36 -8.92 -20.45
N SER A 91 6.20 -9.43 -21.35
CA SER A 91 5.81 -9.57 -22.76
C SER A 91 4.56 -10.45 -22.87
N PRO A 92 3.57 -10.08 -23.67
CA PRO A 92 2.43 -10.95 -23.99
C PRO A 92 2.85 -12.33 -24.55
N GLU A 93 4.06 -12.40 -25.12
CA GLU A 93 4.64 -13.64 -25.65
C GLU A 93 5.25 -14.53 -24.57
N SER A 94 5.43 -14.02 -23.35
CA SER A 94 5.95 -14.79 -22.24
C SER A 94 5.02 -15.94 -21.87
N PRO A 95 5.56 -17.19 -21.71
CA PRO A 95 4.75 -18.34 -21.25
C PRO A 95 4.03 -18.08 -19.92
N TRP A 96 4.55 -17.16 -19.11
CA TRP A 96 4.03 -16.78 -17.81
C TRP A 96 2.95 -15.70 -17.90
N TYR A 97 2.80 -15.01 -19.02
CA TYR A 97 1.84 -13.92 -19.19
C TYR A 97 0.41 -14.33 -18.84
N LYS A 98 -0.01 -15.54 -19.21
CA LYS A 98 -1.32 -16.10 -18.89
C LYS A 98 -1.61 -16.20 -17.37
N TYR A 99 -0.58 -16.32 -16.55
CA TYR A 99 -0.72 -16.37 -15.08
C TYR A 99 -0.81 -14.97 -14.44
N TYR A 100 -0.57 -13.93 -15.24
CA TYR A 100 -0.67 -12.54 -14.82
C TYR A 100 -1.87 -11.81 -15.42
N THR A 101 -2.62 -12.50 -16.29
CA THR A 101 -3.88 -12.00 -16.88
C THR A 101 -5.02 -11.92 -15.87
N PHE A 102 -4.79 -12.26 -14.61
CA PHE A 102 -5.74 -12.00 -13.52
C PHE A 102 -5.97 -10.51 -13.24
N LEU A 103 -5.14 -9.64 -13.84
CA LEU A 103 -5.14 -8.21 -13.54
C LEU A 103 -5.50 -7.34 -14.76
N PRO A 104 -6.29 -7.81 -15.76
CA PRO A 104 -6.55 -6.99 -16.94
C PRO A 104 -7.21 -5.66 -16.57
N LYS A 105 -7.97 -5.62 -15.48
CA LYS A 105 -8.65 -4.39 -15.04
C LYS A 105 -7.72 -3.41 -14.36
N ALA A 106 -6.86 -3.88 -13.45
CA ALA A 106 -5.84 -3.02 -12.84
C ALA A 106 -4.76 -2.64 -13.86
N ALA A 107 -4.33 -3.59 -14.71
CA ALA A 107 -3.30 -3.37 -15.72
C ALA A 107 -3.70 -2.38 -16.82
N ASN A 108 -4.99 -2.14 -17.02
CA ASN A 108 -5.49 -1.21 -18.03
C ASN A 108 -5.75 0.21 -17.50
N VAL A 109 -5.49 0.48 -16.25
CA VAL A 109 -5.58 1.82 -15.67
C VAL A 109 -4.27 2.56 -15.93
N ASP A 110 -4.35 3.78 -16.43
CA ASP A 110 -3.19 4.66 -16.62
C ASP A 110 -3.35 5.88 -15.71
N ASP A 111 -3.00 5.70 -14.46
CA ASP A 111 -3.29 6.68 -13.43
C ASP A 111 -2.07 7.41 -12.85
N GLY A 112 -0.91 7.07 -13.31
CA GLY A 112 0.33 7.66 -12.84
C GLY A 112 1.02 6.80 -11.77
N SER A 113 2.20 7.25 -11.33
CA SER A 113 3.00 6.48 -10.35
C SER A 113 2.51 6.71 -8.92
N LEU A 114 2.49 7.94 -8.47
CA LEU A 114 1.96 8.32 -7.16
C LEU A 114 0.80 9.28 -7.35
N VAL A 115 -0.31 9.00 -6.73
CA VAL A 115 -1.49 9.85 -6.76
C VAL A 115 -1.71 10.56 -5.44
N GLN A 116 -2.52 11.61 -5.49
CA GLN A 116 -2.93 12.36 -4.32
C GLN A 116 -3.78 11.49 -3.40
N VAL A 117 -3.47 11.48 -2.10
CA VAL A 117 -4.32 10.83 -1.09
C VAL A 117 -5.58 11.68 -0.87
N GLY A 118 -6.73 11.02 -0.78
CA GLY A 118 -8.01 11.72 -0.66
C GLY A 118 -8.42 12.46 -1.93
N GLY A 119 -7.71 12.27 -3.02
CA GLY A 119 -8.02 12.89 -4.31
C GLY A 119 -9.32 12.34 -4.91
N LYS A 120 -9.91 13.12 -5.81
CA LYS A 120 -11.15 12.77 -6.52
C LYS A 120 -11.05 11.56 -7.45
N LYS A 121 -9.90 10.90 -7.51
CA LYS A 121 -9.60 9.83 -8.45
C LYS A 121 -10.05 8.47 -7.96
N TYR A 122 -9.92 8.22 -6.66
CA TYR A 122 -10.28 6.94 -6.04
C TYR A 122 -11.44 7.10 -5.06
N GLU A 123 -12.15 5.99 -4.87
CA GLU A 123 -13.23 5.91 -3.92
C GLU A 123 -12.68 5.67 -2.51
N ALA A 124 -13.34 6.27 -1.51
CA ALA A 124 -13.06 5.96 -0.12
C ALA A 124 -13.66 4.60 0.25
N ASN A 125 -13.04 3.90 1.19
CA ASN A 125 -13.67 2.74 1.83
C ASN A 125 -14.87 3.19 2.70
N PRO A 126 -15.69 2.27 3.25
CA PRO A 126 -16.84 2.61 4.10
C PRO A 126 -16.52 3.46 5.34
N PHE A 127 -15.26 3.50 5.75
CA PHE A 127 -14.82 4.36 6.88
C PHE A 127 -14.25 5.71 6.42
N GLY A 128 -14.35 6.04 5.12
CA GLY A 128 -13.88 7.30 4.57
C GLY A 128 -12.37 7.35 4.29
N LEU A 129 -11.68 6.21 4.29
CA LEU A 129 -10.24 6.13 4.04
C LEU A 129 -9.95 5.80 2.57
N TYR A 130 -8.90 6.41 2.03
CA TYR A 130 -8.47 6.29 0.64
C TYR A 130 -7.16 5.53 0.53
N CYS A 131 -6.95 4.87 -0.60
CA CYS A 131 -5.67 4.26 -0.97
C CYS A 131 -5.14 3.25 0.06
N MET A 132 -6.03 2.45 0.63
CA MET A 132 -5.66 1.45 1.64
C MET A 132 -5.00 0.19 1.03
N HIS A 133 -5.06 0.00 -0.29
CA HIS A 133 -4.56 -1.19 -0.98
C HIS A 133 -3.53 -0.87 -2.06
N GLY A 134 -2.82 0.25 -1.93
CA GLY A 134 -1.85 0.68 -2.92
C GLY A 134 -1.29 2.06 -2.64
N ASN A 135 -0.88 2.77 -3.68
CA ASN A 135 -0.26 4.08 -3.65
C ASN A 135 1.09 4.07 -2.92
N VAL A 136 1.11 4.07 -1.60
CA VAL A 136 2.31 3.91 -0.78
C VAL A 136 2.10 2.88 0.33
N ALA A 137 3.14 2.13 0.63
CA ALA A 137 3.13 1.23 1.76
C ALA A 137 3.23 2.04 3.07
N GLU A 138 2.51 1.62 4.11
CA GLU A 138 2.30 2.36 5.33
C GLU A 138 2.90 1.68 6.55
N TRP A 139 3.63 2.45 7.35
CA TRP A 139 4.17 1.99 8.61
C TRP A 139 3.08 1.74 9.65
N THR A 140 3.20 0.64 10.37
CA THR A 140 2.49 0.43 11.64
C THR A 140 3.48 0.40 12.79
N ARG A 141 3.01 0.62 14.03
CA ARG A 141 3.87 0.54 15.21
C ARG A 141 4.10 -0.88 15.72
N SER A 142 3.49 -1.90 15.07
CA SER A 142 3.63 -3.30 15.45
C SER A 142 4.94 -3.90 14.97
N ASP A 143 5.54 -4.76 15.79
CA ASP A 143 6.70 -5.54 15.41
C ASP A 143 6.29 -6.64 14.43
N TYR A 144 7.15 -6.90 13.43
CA TYR A 144 6.92 -7.97 12.47
C TYR A 144 7.29 -9.31 13.09
N VAL A 145 6.28 -10.08 13.48
CA VAL A 145 6.41 -11.45 13.99
C VAL A 145 5.60 -12.43 13.14
N PRO A 146 6.04 -13.71 13.00
CA PRO A 146 5.27 -14.71 12.26
C PRO A 146 3.91 -15.01 12.92
N TYR A 147 2.94 -15.42 12.12
CA TYR A 147 1.69 -16.00 12.59
C TYR A 147 1.86 -17.50 12.88
N PRO A 148 1.10 -18.08 13.87
CA PRO A 148 0.30 -17.36 14.85
C PRO A 148 1.17 -16.58 15.84
N TYR A 149 0.66 -15.47 16.32
CA TYR A 149 1.36 -14.72 17.37
C TYR A 149 1.57 -15.60 18.60
N LYS A 150 2.81 -15.70 19.05
CA LYS A 150 3.12 -16.34 20.33
C LYS A 150 2.98 -15.31 21.44
N GLU A 151 2.29 -15.66 22.49
CA GLU A 151 2.33 -14.88 23.72
C GLU A 151 3.79 -14.76 24.19
N ASN A 152 4.23 -13.54 24.47
CA ASN A 152 5.58 -13.21 24.91
C ASN A 152 6.70 -13.77 23.99
N PRO A 153 6.88 -13.24 22.78
CA PRO A 153 8.00 -13.64 21.95
C PRO A 153 9.31 -13.37 22.70
N LYS A 154 10.18 -14.35 22.78
CA LYS A 154 11.47 -14.26 23.48
C LYS A 154 12.41 -13.23 22.85
N LYS A 155 12.14 -12.79 21.63
CA LYS A 155 12.90 -11.78 20.89
C LYS A 155 11.91 -10.84 20.21
N VAL A 156 12.04 -9.55 20.51
CA VAL A 156 11.36 -8.48 19.78
C VAL A 156 11.96 -8.42 18.37
N SER A 157 11.14 -8.31 17.36
CA SER A 157 11.62 -8.16 15.99
C SER A 157 12.26 -6.80 15.80
N GLU A 158 13.39 -6.76 15.08
CA GLU A 158 13.98 -5.49 14.63
C GLU A 158 13.19 -4.85 13.48
N TYR A 159 12.27 -5.62 12.90
CA TYR A 159 11.42 -5.18 11.78
C TYR A 159 10.05 -4.73 12.27
N LYS A 160 9.56 -3.64 11.70
CA LYS A 160 8.19 -3.17 11.88
C LYS A 160 7.30 -3.65 10.74
N VAL A 161 6.01 -3.79 11.03
CA VAL A 161 5.04 -4.18 10.01
C VAL A 161 4.71 -3.00 9.13
N VAL A 162 4.77 -3.24 7.82
CA VAL A 162 4.30 -2.35 6.78
C VAL A 162 3.13 -3.00 6.05
N ARG A 163 2.10 -2.22 5.74
CA ARG A 163 0.83 -2.65 5.19
C ARG A 163 0.45 -1.88 3.93
N GLY A 164 -0.60 -2.32 3.24
CA GLY A 164 -1.23 -1.63 2.12
C GLY A 164 -0.60 -1.92 0.76
N GLY A 165 0.69 -2.17 0.71
CA GLY A 165 1.40 -2.25 -0.57
C GLY A 165 1.60 -0.88 -1.20
N SER A 166 2.00 -0.84 -2.47
CA SER A 166 2.29 0.41 -3.16
C SER A 166 1.90 0.35 -4.63
N TYR A 167 1.98 1.48 -5.33
CA TYR A 167 1.64 1.61 -6.75
C TYR A 167 2.45 0.69 -7.69
N ILE A 168 3.57 0.13 -7.23
CA ILE A 168 4.37 -0.84 -8.01
C ILE A 168 4.04 -2.29 -7.70
N GLU A 169 3.14 -2.56 -6.77
CA GLU A 169 2.80 -3.90 -6.34
C GLU A 169 1.52 -4.39 -7.00
N ARG A 170 1.48 -5.70 -7.26
CA ARG A 170 0.29 -6.36 -7.79
C ARG A 170 -0.75 -6.54 -6.70
N PRO A 171 -2.06 -6.55 -7.04
CA PRO A 171 -3.14 -6.68 -6.07
C PRO A 171 -2.95 -7.77 -5.02
N LYS A 172 -2.45 -8.95 -5.41
CA LYS A 172 -2.23 -10.06 -4.48
C LYS A 172 -1.26 -9.76 -3.31
N TYR A 173 -0.44 -8.71 -3.44
CA TYR A 173 0.50 -8.26 -2.41
C TYR A 173 -0.01 -7.04 -1.63
N SER A 174 -1.21 -6.56 -1.98
CA SER A 174 -1.83 -5.38 -1.40
C SER A 174 -3.19 -5.69 -0.76
N THR A 175 -3.47 -6.97 -0.48
CA THR A 175 -4.71 -7.38 0.20
C THR A 175 -4.76 -6.83 1.63
N ALA A 176 -5.97 -6.81 2.22
CA ALA A 176 -6.17 -6.36 3.60
C ALA A 176 -5.31 -7.13 4.63
N TYR A 177 -4.90 -8.35 4.33
CA TYR A 177 -4.06 -9.19 5.18
C TYR A 177 -2.59 -9.27 4.74
N SER A 178 -2.23 -8.66 3.59
CA SER A 178 -0.83 -8.63 3.13
C SER A 178 0.04 -7.80 4.08
N ARG A 179 1.19 -8.33 4.45
CA ARG A 179 2.10 -7.71 5.41
C ARG A 179 3.55 -7.92 5.02
N LYS A 180 4.39 -6.94 5.28
CA LYS A 180 5.84 -7.00 5.09
C LYS A 180 6.55 -6.49 6.33
N GLY A 181 7.75 -7.01 6.58
CA GLY A 181 8.65 -6.50 7.62
C GLY A 181 9.70 -5.59 7.01
N PHE A 182 9.87 -4.39 7.56
CA PHE A 182 10.94 -3.47 7.19
C PHE A 182 11.69 -2.98 8.44
N TYR A 183 12.98 -2.70 8.24
CA TYR A 183 13.90 -2.18 9.25
C TYR A 183 13.89 -0.64 9.24
#